data_fa4203a9218e32a75f178d15365def9d
#
_entry.id   fa4203a9218e32a75f178d15365def9d
#
_cell.length_a   1.000
_cell.length_b   1.000
_cell.length_c   1.000
_cell.angle_alpha   90.00
_cell.angle_beta   90.00
_cell.angle_gamma   90.00
#
_symmetry.space_group_name_H-M   'P 1'
#
loop_
_entity.id
_entity.type
_entity.pdbx_description
1 polymer ?
#
loop_
_entity_poly.entity_id
_entity_poly.type
_entity_poly.pdbx_seq_one_letter_code
_entity_poly.pdbx_strand_id
1 'polypeptide(L)'
;KVKTEEEAKKIAAACEKKQAVVSSLKRETKTVSPPKLYDLTTLQREANRYYGFTAQQTLDLVQTLYEKKLLTYPRTDSQFITDDMEDTARQVISIVCRQLSLFSGVSVTPDIARVTDNSKVTDHHAILPTAQLEKQDVSALPQSEQKILNLVGMRLLCATGEKHTYAETQITLSCEGYAFKTKGKTVIQNGWKAIEELFKASLKTKEKDDPMKSLPEVHEGDVLDSVSASVTEHFTTPPKQYTEDTLLSAMETAGNDQFDDDTEKKGLGTPATRAGIIEKLVKSGFAERKGKSLIPTKDGCNLVCVLPEQITSPAMTAEWENTLMEIERGNADADAFLSGIVRMTGDLVKAY
;
A
#
# COMPACT_ATOMS: atom_id res chain seq x y z
N LYS A 1 -4.12 -11.77 25.91
CA LYS A 1 -3.08 -12.81 25.72
C LYS A 1 -2.50 -13.15 27.08
N VAL A 2 -2.36 -14.43 27.36
CA VAL A 2 -1.77 -14.99 28.59
C VAL A 2 -0.36 -15.45 28.27
N LYS A 3 0.57 -15.37 29.21
CA LYS A 3 2.00 -15.64 28.96
C LYS A 3 2.37 -17.12 29.04
N THR A 4 1.65 -17.88 29.87
CA THR A 4 1.97 -19.29 30.12
C THR A 4 0.75 -20.17 29.86
N GLU A 5 0.99 -21.43 29.49
CA GLU A 5 -0.05 -22.43 29.27
C GLU A 5 -0.81 -22.76 30.55
N GLU A 6 -0.07 -22.86 31.68
CA GLU A 6 -0.66 -23.18 32.99
C GLU A 6 -1.69 -22.11 33.43
N GLU A 7 -1.33 -20.83 33.27
CA GLU A 7 -2.23 -19.72 33.57
C GLU A 7 -3.46 -19.75 32.65
N ALA A 8 -3.27 -20.01 31.34
CA ALA A 8 -4.35 -20.12 30.37
C ALA A 8 -5.32 -21.26 30.73
N LYS A 9 -4.79 -22.43 31.08
CA LYS A 9 -5.59 -23.58 31.52
C LYS A 9 -6.35 -23.30 32.83
N LYS A 10 -5.71 -22.61 33.77
CA LYS A 10 -6.36 -22.20 35.04
C LYS A 10 -7.55 -21.27 34.77
N ILE A 11 -7.38 -20.28 33.90
CA ILE A 11 -8.47 -19.37 33.51
C ILE A 11 -9.60 -20.13 32.81
N ALA A 12 -9.27 -21.00 31.86
CA ALA A 12 -10.27 -21.79 31.15
C ALA A 12 -11.07 -22.69 32.09
N ALA A 13 -10.39 -23.40 32.98
CA ALA A 13 -11.04 -24.27 33.97
C ALA A 13 -11.94 -23.49 34.95
N ALA A 14 -11.53 -22.29 35.38
CA ALA A 14 -12.33 -21.43 36.26
C ALA A 14 -13.61 -20.95 35.56
N CYS A 15 -13.58 -20.67 34.26
CA CYS A 15 -14.70 -20.11 33.52
C CYS A 15 -15.61 -21.16 32.85
N GLU A 16 -15.16 -22.42 32.76
CA GLU A 16 -15.94 -23.48 32.11
C GLU A 16 -17.29 -23.70 32.75
N LYS A 17 -18.38 -23.66 31.95
CA LYS A 17 -19.78 -23.81 32.40
C LYS A 17 -20.21 -22.79 33.45
N LYS A 18 -19.52 -21.66 33.58
CA LYS A 18 -19.87 -20.57 34.45
C LYS A 18 -20.68 -19.51 33.73
N GLN A 19 -21.20 -18.53 34.48
CA GLN A 19 -21.85 -17.35 33.92
C GLN A 19 -20.82 -16.32 33.55
N ALA A 20 -21.02 -15.64 32.41
CA ALA A 20 -20.28 -14.44 32.05
C ALA A 20 -21.22 -13.25 31.93
N VAL A 21 -20.80 -12.11 32.42
CA VAL A 21 -21.57 -10.87 32.37
C VAL A 21 -20.95 -9.89 31.41
N VAL A 22 -21.75 -9.23 30.58
CA VAL A 22 -21.30 -8.12 29.73
C VAL A 22 -20.98 -6.94 30.64
N SER A 23 -19.69 -6.77 30.93
CA SER A 23 -19.22 -5.72 31.86
C SER A 23 -19.02 -4.36 31.19
N SER A 24 -18.84 -4.33 29.84
CA SER A 24 -18.75 -3.08 29.10
C SER A 24 -19.06 -3.31 27.61
N LEU A 25 -19.83 -2.39 27.04
CA LEU A 25 -20.15 -2.31 25.62
C LEU A 25 -19.76 -0.93 25.08
N LYS A 26 -18.75 -0.87 24.20
CA LYS A 26 -18.35 0.36 23.53
C LYS A 26 -18.68 0.28 22.05
N ARG A 27 -19.44 1.24 21.54
CA ARG A 27 -19.71 1.41 20.10
C ARG A 27 -19.10 2.73 19.62
N GLU A 28 -18.31 2.68 18.55
CA GLU A 28 -17.66 3.83 17.97
C GLU A 28 -17.84 3.79 16.46
N THR A 29 -18.31 4.89 15.88
CA THR A 29 -18.36 5.02 14.41
C THR A 29 -17.01 5.44 13.90
N LYS A 30 -16.47 4.65 12.99
CA LYS A 30 -15.18 4.91 12.32
C LYS A 30 -15.37 5.09 10.84
N THR A 31 -14.58 5.99 10.28
CA THR A 31 -14.54 6.25 8.84
C THR A 31 -13.16 5.93 8.27
N VAL A 32 -13.14 5.35 7.07
CA VAL A 32 -11.93 5.12 6.28
C VAL A 32 -12.03 5.96 5.02
N SER A 33 -11.10 6.88 4.87
CA SER A 33 -11.01 7.72 3.67
C SER A 33 -10.70 6.88 2.43
N PRO A 34 -11.18 7.30 1.26
CA PRO A 34 -10.75 6.75 -0.03
C PRO A 34 -9.22 6.78 -0.18
N PRO A 35 -8.66 5.84 -0.94
CA PRO A 35 -7.25 5.89 -1.31
C PRO A 35 -6.98 7.11 -2.21
N LYS A 36 -5.73 7.54 -2.31
CA LYS A 36 -5.32 8.54 -3.31
C LYS A 36 -5.26 7.91 -4.70
N LEU A 37 -5.11 8.74 -5.74
CA LEU A 37 -4.83 8.29 -7.11
C LEU A 37 -3.48 7.56 -7.17
N TYR A 38 -3.18 6.96 -8.32
CA TYR A 38 -1.89 6.29 -8.51
C TYR A 38 -0.80 7.26 -8.94
N ASP A 39 0.33 7.20 -8.22
CA ASP A 39 1.66 7.39 -8.76
C ASP A 39 2.19 6.05 -9.33
N LEU A 40 3.37 6.08 -9.95
CA LEU A 40 3.96 4.86 -10.52
C LEU A 40 4.26 3.80 -9.45
N THR A 41 4.84 4.19 -8.32
CA THR A 41 5.21 3.24 -7.25
C THR A 41 3.99 2.52 -6.68
N THR A 42 2.93 3.24 -6.36
CA THR A 42 1.71 2.65 -5.82
C THR A 42 1.03 1.73 -6.84
N LEU A 43 1.03 2.11 -8.13
CA LEU A 43 0.50 1.26 -9.20
C LEU A 43 1.31 -0.03 -9.35
N GLN A 44 2.65 0.04 -9.34
CA GLN A 44 3.52 -1.14 -9.40
C GLN A 44 3.30 -2.07 -8.21
N ARG A 45 3.17 -1.52 -7.01
CA ARG A 45 2.89 -2.28 -5.79
C ARG A 45 1.58 -3.06 -5.88
N GLU A 46 0.50 -2.41 -6.30
CA GLU A 46 -0.80 -3.08 -6.41
C GLU A 46 -0.87 -4.04 -7.60
N ALA A 47 -0.25 -3.74 -8.72
CA ALA A 47 -0.14 -4.67 -9.85
C ALA A 47 0.62 -5.95 -9.46
N ASN A 48 1.67 -5.84 -8.62
CA ASN A 48 2.35 -7.00 -8.05
C ASN A 48 1.43 -7.77 -7.08
N ARG A 49 0.73 -7.06 -6.20
CA ARG A 49 -0.17 -7.68 -5.21
C ARG A 49 -1.29 -8.46 -5.88
N TYR A 50 -2.00 -7.85 -6.83
CA TYR A 50 -3.18 -8.47 -7.46
C TYR A 50 -2.82 -9.45 -8.58
N TYR A 51 -1.84 -9.12 -9.41
CA TYR A 51 -1.55 -9.89 -10.62
C TYR A 51 -0.19 -10.61 -10.62
N GLY A 52 0.68 -10.30 -9.67
CA GLY A 52 2.05 -10.81 -9.63
C GLY A 52 2.96 -10.21 -10.70
N PHE A 53 2.58 -9.09 -11.31
CA PHE A 53 3.45 -8.38 -12.24
C PHE A 53 4.67 -7.83 -11.52
N THR A 54 5.84 -7.89 -12.18
CA THR A 54 7.01 -7.19 -11.65
C THR A 54 6.84 -5.68 -11.82
N ALA A 55 7.64 -4.91 -11.06
CA ALA A 55 7.66 -3.45 -11.20
C ALA A 55 8.00 -3.02 -12.63
N GLN A 56 8.95 -3.73 -13.27
CA GLN A 56 9.35 -3.46 -14.66
C GLN A 56 8.23 -3.82 -15.63
N GLN A 57 7.60 -5.01 -15.49
CA GLN A 57 6.46 -5.38 -16.34
C GLN A 57 5.32 -4.37 -16.23
N THR A 58 5.04 -3.88 -15.02
CA THR A 58 4.02 -2.85 -14.81
C THR A 58 4.39 -1.55 -15.53
N LEU A 59 5.64 -1.09 -15.40
CA LEU A 59 6.12 0.10 -16.09
C LEU A 59 6.00 -0.03 -17.61
N ASP A 60 6.40 -1.17 -18.17
CA ASP A 60 6.35 -1.43 -19.62
C ASP A 60 4.89 -1.41 -20.14
N LEU A 61 3.97 -2.02 -19.39
CA LEU A 61 2.55 -2.03 -19.73
C LEU A 61 1.93 -0.63 -19.65
N VAL A 62 2.23 0.12 -18.60
CA VAL A 62 1.72 1.50 -18.45
C VAL A 62 2.31 2.41 -19.53
N GLN A 63 3.60 2.26 -19.88
CA GLN A 63 4.24 2.98 -20.96
C GLN A 63 3.55 2.68 -22.32
N THR A 64 3.26 1.41 -22.58
CA THR A 64 2.53 0.99 -23.79
C THR A 64 1.13 1.62 -23.85
N LEU A 65 0.41 1.64 -22.74
CA LEU A 65 -0.91 2.25 -22.65
C LEU A 65 -0.86 3.78 -22.80
N TYR A 66 0.19 4.43 -22.31
CA TYR A 66 0.46 5.84 -22.51
C TYR A 66 0.70 6.14 -23.99
N GLU A 67 1.53 5.37 -24.69
CA GLU A 67 1.81 5.52 -26.12
C GLU A 67 0.56 5.31 -26.97
N LYS A 68 -0.36 4.42 -26.53
CA LYS A 68 -1.69 4.26 -27.10
C LYS A 68 -2.65 5.40 -26.71
N LYS A 69 -2.20 6.35 -25.91
CA LYS A 69 -2.99 7.47 -25.36
C LYS A 69 -4.19 7.03 -24.50
N LEU A 70 -4.12 5.85 -23.88
CA LEU A 70 -5.17 5.32 -23.01
C LEU A 70 -4.94 5.65 -21.53
N LEU A 71 -3.69 5.90 -21.14
CA LEU A 71 -3.30 6.40 -19.83
C LEU A 71 -2.50 7.69 -19.95
N THR A 72 -2.43 8.46 -18.87
CA THR A 72 -1.56 9.62 -18.74
C THR A 72 -0.11 9.21 -18.51
N TYR A 73 0.82 10.16 -18.42
CA TYR A 73 2.25 9.88 -18.30
C TYR A 73 2.58 9.00 -17.09
N PRO A 74 3.34 7.89 -17.28
CA PRO A 74 3.50 6.88 -16.23
C PRO A 74 4.51 7.23 -15.14
N ARG A 75 5.53 8.05 -15.45
CA ARG A 75 6.65 8.29 -14.52
C ARG A 75 6.37 9.51 -13.65
N THR A 76 5.36 9.42 -12.81
CA THR A 76 4.95 10.46 -11.87
C THR A 76 5.05 9.96 -10.43
N ASP A 77 5.35 10.84 -9.53
CA ASP A 77 5.28 10.68 -8.07
C ASP A 77 4.03 11.33 -7.46
N SER A 78 3.28 12.11 -8.26
CA SER A 78 2.05 12.73 -7.79
C SER A 78 0.89 11.74 -7.74
N GLN A 79 0.09 11.86 -6.68
CA GLN A 79 -1.17 11.15 -6.46
C GLN A 79 -2.38 12.09 -6.57
N PHE A 80 -2.18 13.26 -7.20
CA PHE A 80 -3.18 14.31 -7.32
C PHE A 80 -3.29 14.81 -8.76
N ILE A 81 -4.37 15.53 -9.04
CA ILE A 81 -4.59 16.28 -10.28
C ILE A 81 -4.61 17.78 -9.97
N THR A 82 -4.52 18.61 -11.01
CA THR A 82 -4.70 20.05 -10.93
C THR A 82 -6.18 20.43 -11.09
N ASP A 83 -6.56 21.63 -10.68
CA ASP A 83 -7.94 22.13 -10.72
C ASP A 83 -8.50 22.25 -12.13
N ASP A 84 -7.67 22.60 -13.11
CA ASP A 84 -8.04 22.63 -14.54
C ASP A 84 -8.42 21.25 -15.12
N MET A 85 -8.07 20.16 -14.43
CA MET A 85 -8.39 18.79 -14.82
C MET A 85 -9.72 18.27 -14.26
N GLU A 86 -10.41 18.99 -13.39
CA GLU A 86 -11.61 18.47 -12.71
C GLU A 86 -12.70 18.01 -13.67
N ASP A 87 -13.02 18.81 -14.71
CA ASP A 87 -14.04 18.46 -15.69
C ASP A 87 -13.60 17.26 -16.55
N THR A 88 -12.33 17.19 -16.90
CA THR A 88 -11.76 16.04 -17.60
C THR A 88 -11.87 14.78 -16.75
N ALA A 89 -11.57 14.86 -15.46
CA ALA A 89 -11.69 13.73 -14.54
C ALA A 89 -13.13 13.23 -14.42
N ARG A 90 -14.13 14.14 -14.35
CA ARG A 90 -15.57 13.78 -14.35
C ARG A 90 -15.96 13.03 -15.64
N GLN A 91 -15.51 13.55 -16.78
CA GLN A 91 -15.75 12.88 -18.07
C GLN A 91 -15.13 11.49 -18.11
N VAL A 92 -13.86 11.36 -17.68
CA VAL A 92 -13.13 10.08 -17.68
C VAL A 92 -13.78 9.06 -16.75
N ILE A 93 -14.28 9.45 -15.58
CA ILE A 93 -15.04 8.57 -14.68
C ILE A 93 -16.26 7.98 -15.42
N SER A 94 -17.02 8.81 -16.13
CA SER A 94 -18.17 8.35 -16.89
C SER A 94 -17.77 7.38 -18.02
N ILE A 95 -16.64 7.63 -18.68
CA ILE A 95 -16.08 6.75 -19.72
C ILE A 95 -15.65 5.41 -19.12
N VAL A 96 -14.95 5.41 -17.98
CA VAL A 96 -14.54 4.20 -17.26
C VAL A 96 -15.74 3.31 -16.94
N CYS A 97 -16.84 3.90 -16.42
CA CYS A 97 -18.06 3.16 -16.10
C CYS A 97 -18.77 2.59 -17.35
N ARG A 98 -18.56 3.16 -18.54
CA ARG A 98 -19.13 2.64 -19.79
C ARG A 98 -18.24 1.63 -20.50
N GLN A 99 -16.94 1.90 -20.56
CA GLN A 99 -15.99 1.16 -21.41
C GLN A 99 -15.32 -0.03 -20.71
N LEU A 100 -15.11 0.05 -19.39
CA LEU A 100 -14.57 -1.09 -18.65
C LEU A 100 -15.74 -1.96 -18.17
N SER A 101 -15.90 -3.12 -18.79
CA SER A 101 -17.02 -4.04 -18.53
C SER A 101 -17.19 -4.39 -17.05
N LEU A 102 -16.08 -4.41 -16.31
CA LEU A 102 -16.07 -4.65 -14.86
C LEU A 102 -16.86 -3.61 -14.07
N PHE A 103 -16.92 -2.38 -14.54
CA PHE A 103 -17.61 -1.26 -13.87
C PHE A 103 -18.90 -0.85 -14.57
N SER A 104 -19.36 -1.63 -15.54
CA SER A 104 -20.61 -1.36 -16.26
C SER A 104 -21.80 -1.36 -15.29
N GLY A 105 -22.58 -0.27 -15.34
CA GLY A 105 -23.71 -0.07 -14.44
C GLY A 105 -23.37 0.43 -13.03
N VAL A 106 -22.10 0.66 -12.72
CA VAL A 106 -21.69 1.32 -11.48
C VAL A 106 -22.08 2.78 -11.54
N SER A 107 -22.88 3.24 -10.57
CA SER A 107 -23.23 4.66 -10.40
C SER A 107 -22.37 5.25 -9.29
N VAL A 108 -21.66 6.32 -9.58
CA VAL A 108 -20.83 7.06 -8.63
C VAL A 108 -21.19 8.54 -8.62
N THR A 109 -21.14 9.15 -7.45
CA THR A 109 -21.16 10.60 -7.28
C THR A 109 -19.74 11.03 -6.89
N PRO A 110 -18.91 11.40 -7.88
CA PRO A 110 -17.49 11.60 -7.61
C PRO A 110 -17.23 12.92 -6.87
N ASP A 111 -16.45 12.84 -5.80
CA ASP A 111 -15.86 13.97 -5.09
C ASP A 111 -14.45 14.23 -5.66
N ILE A 112 -14.40 15.04 -6.73
CA ILE A 112 -13.14 15.34 -7.44
C ILE A 112 -12.24 16.25 -6.61
N ALA A 113 -12.80 17.17 -5.82
CA ALA A 113 -12.02 18.07 -4.98
C ALA A 113 -11.06 17.34 -4.02
N ARG A 114 -11.40 16.09 -3.66
CA ARG A 114 -10.53 15.26 -2.79
C ARG A 114 -9.21 14.88 -3.43
N VAL A 115 -9.17 14.76 -4.73
CA VAL A 115 -7.97 14.36 -5.50
C VAL A 115 -7.31 15.53 -6.20
N THR A 116 -7.84 16.75 -6.04
CA THR A 116 -7.33 17.99 -6.62
C THR A 116 -6.44 18.71 -5.60
N ASP A 117 -5.18 18.93 -5.95
CA ASP A 117 -4.25 19.72 -5.13
C ASP A 117 -3.07 20.19 -6.00
N ASN A 118 -3.13 21.44 -6.47
CA ASN A 118 -2.10 22.03 -7.34
C ASN A 118 -0.71 22.03 -6.69
N SER A 119 -0.62 22.15 -5.36
CA SER A 119 0.66 22.18 -4.65
C SER A 119 1.39 20.83 -4.63
N LYS A 120 0.69 19.74 -4.95
CA LYS A 120 1.20 18.38 -4.97
C LYS A 120 1.37 17.81 -6.39
N VAL A 121 1.24 18.67 -7.39
CA VAL A 121 1.52 18.34 -8.78
C VAL A 121 2.66 19.23 -9.23
N THR A 122 3.84 18.65 -9.40
CA THR A 122 5.04 19.35 -9.89
C THR A 122 5.08 19.29 -11.42
N ASP A 123 5.73 18.28 -11.98
CA ASP A 123 5.90 18.11 -13.42
C ASP A 123 4.74 17.34 -14.07
N HIS A 124 4.21 16.35 -13.36
CA HIS A 124 3.17 15.44 -13.85
C HIS A 124 2.15 15.14 -12.76
N HIS A 125 0.89 15.10 -13.15
CA HIS A 125 -0.21 14.67 -12.28
C HIS A 125 -0.27 13.12 -12.18
N ALA A 126 -1.17 12.61 -11.34
CA ALA A 126 -1.41 11.18 -11.14
C ALA A 126 -1.73 10.42 -12.43
N ILE A 127 -1.52 9.11 -12.43
CA ILE A 127 -1.83 8.21 -13.54
C ILE A 127 -3.35 8.01 -13.62
N LEU A 128 -3.94 8.40 -14.76
CA LEU A 128 -5.36 8.32 -15.03
C LEU A 128 -5.63 7.69 -16.40
N PRO A 129 -6.81 7.07 -16.61
CA PRO A 129 -7.31 6.82 -17.96
C PRO A 129 -7.56 8.15 -18.68
N THR A 130 -7.54 8.12 -20.01
CA THR A 130 -7.82 9.31 -20.83
C THR A 130 -9.16 9.19 -21.54
N ALA A 131 -9.65 10.31 -22.10
CA ALA A 131 -10.87 10.32 -22.91
C ALA A 131 -10.76 9.46 -24.19
N GLN A 132 -9.55 9.12 -24.64
CA GLN A 132 -9.36 8.23 -25.80
C GLN A 132 -9.90 6.81 -25.55
N LEU A 133 -10.03 6.41 -24.27
CA LEU A 133 -10.63 5.15 -23.87
C LEU A 133 -12.06 4.98 -24.46
N GLU A 134 -12.80 6.07 -24.68
CA GLU A 134 -14.14 6.03 -25.29
C GLU A 134 -14.15 5.46 -26.71
N LYS A 135 -13.05 5.63 -27.44
CA LYS A 135 -12.91 5.18 -28.84
C LYS A 135 -12.22 3.82 -28.96
N GLN A 136 -11.78 3.24 -27.84
CA GLN A 136 -11.02 2.01 -27.81
C GLN A 136 -11.92 0.82 -27.55
N ASP A 137 -11.81 -0.21 -28.40
CA ASP A 137 -12.30 -1.53 -28.04
C ASP A 137 -11.33 -2.17 -27.02
N VAL A 138 -11.69 -2.08 -25.73
CA VAL A 138 -10.87 -2.61 -24.63
C VAL A 138 -10.74 -4.13 -24.74
N SER A 139 -11.74 -4.83 -25.28
CA SER A 139 -11.71 -6.30 -25.40
C SER A 139 -10.66 -6.79 -26.41
N ALA A 140 -10.28 -5.95 -27.36
CA ALA A 140 -9.23 -6.23 -28.35
C ALA A 140 -7.79 -6.03 -27.80
N LEU A 141 -7.63 -5.42 -26.63
CA LEU A 141 -6.33 -5.23 -26.01
C LEU A 141 -5.78 -6.54 -25.40
N PRO A 142 -4.45 -6.73 -25.32
CA PRO A 142 -3.85 -7.81 -24.57
C PRO A 142 -4.37 -7.87 -23.13
N GLN A 143 -4.56 -9.07 -22.58
CA GLN A 143 -5.14 -9.25 -21.24
C GLN A 143 -4.35 -8.52 -20.13
N SER A 144 -3.02 -8.43 -20.27
CA SER A 144 -2.17 -7.69 -19.33
C SER A 144 -2.46 -6.18 -19.34
N GLU A 145 -2.71 -5.60 -20.51
CA GLU A 145 -3.08 -4.20 -20.66
C GLU A 145 -4.49 -3.93 -20.09
N GLN A 146 -5.46 -4.84 -20.38
CA GLN A 146 -6.80 -4.76 -19.78
C GLN A 146 -6.74 -4.78 -18.25
N LYS A 147 -5.88 -5.63 -17.65
CA LYS A 147 -5.68 -5.69 -16.20
C LYS A 147 -5.20 -4.37 -15.63
N ILE A 148 -4.23 -3.72 -16.27
CA ILE A 148 -3.72 -2.41 -15.85
C ILE A 148 -4.81 -1.33 -16.00
N LEU A 149 -5.53 -1.29 -17.10
CA LEU A 149 -6.64 -0.35 -17.30
C LEU A 149 -7.72 -0.52 -16.23
N ASN A 150 -8.12 -1.76 -15.93
CA ASN A 150 -9.09 -2.03 -14.88
C ASN A 150 -8.57 -1.60 -13.49
N LEU A 151 -7.28 -1.79 -13.22
CA LEU A 151 -6.68 -1.39 -11.95
C LEU A 151 -6.66 0.14 -11.80
N VAL A 152 -6.26 0.87 -12.86
CA VAL A 152 -6.23 2.34 -12.84
C VAL A 152 -7.65 2.91 -12.81
N GLY A 153 -8.60 2.33 -13.56
CA GLY A 153 -10.01 2.70 -13.53
C GLY A 153 -10.64 2.48 -12.15
N MET A 154 -10.40 1.32 -11.54
CA MET A 154 -10.82 1.03 -10.15
C MET A 154 -10.30 2.08 -9.19
N ARG A 155 -9.02 2.44 -9.28
CA ARG A 155 -8.43 3.43 -8.38
C ARG A 155 -9.06 4.81 -8.54
N LEU A 156 -9.32 5.26 -9.76
CA LEU A 156 -10.00 6.53 -10.02
C LEU A 156 -11.39 6.56 -9.38
N LEU A 157 -12.18 5.50 -9.56
CA LEU A 157 -13.52 5.39 -8.96
C LEU A 157 -13.45 5.33 -7.43
N CYS A 158 -12.49 4.61 -6.85
CA CYS A 158 -12.30 4.55 -5.41
C CYS A 158 -11.86 5.89 -4.85
N ALA A 159 -10.86 6.55 -5.45
CA ALA A 159 -10.26 7.78 -4.95
C ALA A 159 -11.26 8.94 -4.90
N THR A 160 -12.20 8.98 -5.84
CA THR A 160 -13.26 9.97 -5.90
C THR A 160 -14.56 9.53 -5.22
N GLY A 161 -14.59 8.30 -4.67
CA GLY A 161 -15.77 7.75 -4.03
C GLY A 161 -16.01 8.28 -2.62
N GLU A 162 -17.14 7.91 -2.04
CA GLU A 162 -17.52 8.26 -0.66
C GLU A 162 -16.68 7.50 0.37
N LYS A 163 -16.59 8.04 1.59
CA LYS A 163 -15.91 7.37 2.70
C LYS A 163 -16.61 6.05 3.05
N HIS A 164 -15.81 5.05 3.41
CA HIS A 164 -16.32 3.83 4.05
C HIS A 164 -16.55 4.11 5.53
N THR A 165 -17.77 3.83 6.03
CA THR A 165 -18.16 4.07 7.42
C THR A 165 -18.64 2.77 8.05
N TYR A 166 -18.17 2.46 9.25
CA TYR A 166 -18.58 1.29 10.01
C TYR A 166 -18.65 1.59 11.51
N ALA A 167 -19.53 0.87 12.22
CA ALA A 167 -19.54 0.83 13.68
C ALA A 167 -18.57 -0.26 14.16
N GLU A 168 -17.57 0.11 14.95
CA GLU A 168 -16.76 -0.83 15.72
C GLU A 168 -17.42 -1.05 17.08
N THR A 169 -17.77 -2.29 17.38
CA THR A 169 -18.32 -2.68 18.67
C THR A 169 -17.27 -3.47 19.44
N GLN A 170 -16.94 -3.02 20.64
CA GLN A 170 -16.07 -3.74 21.56
C GLN A 170 -16.89 -4.19 22.74
N ILE A 171 -16.91 -5.50 23.01
CA ILE A 171 -17.56 -6.11 24.17
C ILE A 171 -16.48 -6.60 25.13
N THR A 172 -16.65 -6.29 26.41
CA THR A 172 -15.86 -6.89 27.49
C THR A 172 -16.79 -7.75 28.33
N LEU A 173 -16.46 -9.04 28.48
CA LEU A 173 -17.13 -9.98 29.33
C LEU A 173 -16.32 -10.18 30.59
N SER A 174 -16.99 -10.29 31.75
CA SER A 174 -16.38 -10.70 33.02
C SER A 174 -16.89 -12.09 33.37
N CYS A 175 -15.99 -13.03 33.64
CA CYS A 175 -16.32 -14.36 34.11
C CYS A 175 -15.32 -14.76 35.19
N GLU A 176 -15.82 -15.10 36.40
CA GLU A 176 -14.97 -15.49 37.55
C GLU A 176 -13.80 -14.53 37.81
N GLY A 177 -14.02 -13.22 37.68
CA GLY A 177 -13.00 -12.18 37.85
C GLY A 177 -12.04 -11.98 36.67
N TYR A 178 -12.15 -12.78 35.61
CA TYR A 178 -11.33 -12.62 34.38
C TYR A 178 -12.08 -11.83 33.31
N ALA A 179 -11.37 -10.95 32.61
CA ALA A 179 -11.92 -10.13 31.54
C ALA A 179 -11.59 -10.71 30.15
N PHE A 180 -12.62 -10.91 29.35
CA PHE A 180 -12.52 -11.35 27.95
C PHE A 180 -12.99 -10.25 27.01
N LYS A 181 -12.19 -9.93 25.98
CA LYS A 181 -12.51 -8.85 25.04
C LYS A 181 -12.71 -9.40 23.65
N THR A 182 -13.77 -8.95 22.99
CA THR A 182 -13.97 -9.19 21.55
C THR A 182 -14.31 -7.90 20.84
N LYS A 183 -14.03 -7.87 19.52
CA LYS A 183 -14.37 -6.75 18.64
C LYS A 183 -15.10 -7.26 17.41
N GLY A 184 -16.08 -6.52 16.99
CA GLY A 184 -16.80 -6.72 15.73
C GLY A 184 -16.96 -5.42 14.98
N LYS A 185 -17.31 -5.53 13.71
CA LYS A 185 -17.58 -4.38 12.85
C LYS A 185 -18.90 -4.59 12.11
N THR A 186 -19.69 -3.53 12.07
CA THR A 186 -20.93 -3.49 11.26
C THR A 186 -20.81 -2.35 10.27
N VAL A 187 -20.88 -2.66 8.98
CA VAL A 187 -20.80 -1.64 7.91
C VAL A 187 -22.06 -0.78 7.97
N ILE A 188 -21.87 0.54 7.99
CA ILE A 188 -22.94 1.55 7.89
C ILE A 188 -23.05 2.00 6.44
N GLN A 189 -21.91 2.27 5.80
CA GLN A 189 -21.81 2.74 4.41
C GLN A 189 -20.58 2.13 3.75
N ASN A 190 -20.76 1.38 2.66
CA ASN A 190 -19.64 0.76 1.95
C ASN A 190 -18.73 1.80 1.30
N GLY A 191 -19.30 2.86 0.73
CA GLY A 191 -18.56 3.91 0.04
C GLY A 191 -17.63 3.32 -1.04
N TRP A 192 -16.39 3.84 -1.12
CA TRP A 192 -15.39 3.43 -2.11
C TRP A 192 -15.04 1.93 -2.05
N LYS A 193 -15.23 1.28 -0.91
CA LYS A 193 -14.92 -0.16 -0.79
C LYS A 193 -15.81 -1.04 -1.62
N ALA A 194 -17.04 -0.61 -1.93
CA ALA A 194 -17.91 -1.36 -2.83
C ALA A 194 -17.28 -1.56 -4.22
N ILE A 195 -16.56 -0.54 -4.72
CA ILE A 195 -15.82 -0.62 -5.99
C ILE A 195 -14.61 -1.56 -5.87
N GLU A 196 -13.87 -1.46 -4.77
CA GLU A 196 -12.71 -2.34 -4.52
C GLU A 196 -13.15 -3.79 -4.36
N GLU A 197 -14.25 -4.07 -3.68
CA GLU A 197 -14.83 -5.41 -3.53
C GLU A 197 -15.28 -5.99 -4.88
N LEU A 198 -15.94 -5.19 -5.71
CA LEU A 198 -16.31 -5.58 -7.08
C LEU A 198 -15.06 -5.97 -7.90
N PHE A 199 -14.01 -5.17 -7.82
CA PHE A 199 -12.74 -5.46 -8.46
C PHE A 199 -12.11 -6.74 -7.91
N LYS A 200 -12.00 -6.91 -6.60
CA LYS A 200 -11.46 -8.11 -5.95
C LYS A 200 -12.25 -9.37 -6.30
N ALA A 201 -13.57 -9.28 -6.37
CA ALA A 201 -14.43 -10.38 -6.78
C ALA A 201 -14.15 -10.86 -8.22
N SER A 202 -13.66 -9.99 -9.11
CA SER A 202 -13.24 -10.34 -10.47
C SER A 202 -11.90 -11.11 -10.52
N LEU A 203 -11.10 -10.98 -9.45
CA LEU A 203 -9.84 -11.71 -9.34
C LEU A 203 -10.15 -13.15 -8.91
N LYS A 204 -9.62 -14.14 -9.63
CA LYS A 204 -9.80 -15.57 -9.30
C LYS A 204 -9.07 -15.99 -8.02
N THR A 205 -8.38 -15.11 -7.35
CA THR A 205 -7.65 -15.33 -6.10
C THR A 205 -8.56 -15.10 -4.91
N LYS A 206 -8.75 -16.15 -4.10
CA LYS A 206 -9.37 -16.01 -2.77
C LYS A 206 -8.36 -15.32 -1.84
N GLU A 207 -8.29 -14.00 -1.85
CA GLU A 207 -7.78 -13.31 -0.67
C GLU A 207 -8.76 -13.63 0.47
N LYS A 208 -8.24 -14.20 1.54
CA LYS A 208 -9.00 -14.33 2.78
C LYS A 208 -9.09 -12.93 3.39
N ASP A 209 -10.08 -12.16 2.98
CA ASP A 209 -10.54 -11.09 3.85
C ASP A 209 -10.94 -11.76 5.18
N ASP A 210 -10.37 -11.26 6.26
CA ASP A 210 -10.73 -11.74 7.60
C ASP A 210 -12.24 -11.47 7.76
N PRO A 211 -13.09 -12.51 7.84
CA PRO A 211 -14.52 -12.31 7.80
C PRO A 211 -14.88 -11.39 8.95
N MET A 212 -15.45 -10.23 8.62
CA MET A 212 -15.90 -9.28 9.60
C MET A 212 -16.83 -10.02 10.58
N LYS A 213 -16.35 -10.25 11.80
CA LYS A 213 -17.16 -10.88 12.85
C LYS A 213 -18.30 -9.93 13.18
N SER A 214 -19.50 -10.28 12.72
CA SER A 214 -20.71 -9.70 13.27
C SER A 214 -20.87 -10.21 14.70
N LEU A 215 -20.92 -9.31 15.67
CA LEU A 215 -21.20 -9.68 17.04
C LEU A 215 -22.72 -9.71 17.25
N PRO A 216 -23.20 -10.59 18.13
CA PRO A 216 -24.61 -10.59 18.53
C PRO A 216 -24.98 -9.27 19.22
N GLU A 217 -26.24 -8.93 19.16
CA GLU A 217 -26.78 -7.78 19.87
C GLU A 217 -26.83 -8.11 21.36
N VAL A 218 -26.11 -7.34 22.16
CA VAL A 218 -26.05 -7.50 23.63
C VAL A 218 -26.03 -6.13 24.28
N HIS A 219 -26.39 -6.10 25.56
CA HIS A 219 -26.41 -4.90 26.41
C HIS A 219 -25.47 -5.08 27.62
N GLU A 220 -25.02 -3.98 28.20
CA GLU A 220 -24.29 -4.03 29.46
C GLU A 220 -25.18 -4.63 30.54
N GLY A 221 -24.65 -5.57 31.32
CA GLY A 221 -25.37 -6.31 32.33
C GLY A 221 -25.98 -7.63 31.84
N ASP A 222 -26.03 -7.91 30.54
CA ASP A 222 -26.52 -9.18 30.03
C ASP A 222 -25.69 -10.34 30.60
N VAL A 223 -26.37 -11.41 30.98
CA VAL A 223 -25.77 -12.63 31.54
C VAL A 223 -25.78 -13.71 30.48
N LEU A 224 -24.62 -14.27 30.21
CA LEU A 224 -24.45 -15.42 29.33
C LEU A 224 -24.23 -16.66 30.17
N ASP A 225 -25.20 -17.57 30.15
CA ASP A 225 -25.16 -18.79 30.93
C ASP A 225 -24.30 -19.87 30.31
N SER A 226 -23.65 -20.65 31.17
CA SER A 226 -22.92 -21.86 30.75
C SER A 226 -21.90 -21.65 29.62
N VAL A 227 -21.02 -20.65 29.73
CA VAL A 227 -20.00 -20.36 28.74
C VAL A 227 -18.97 -21.49 28.65
N SER A 228 -18.46 -21.75 27.44
CA SER A 228 -17.34 -22.67 27.23
C SER A 228 -16.04 -21.87 27.09
N ALA A 229 -14.96 -22.38 27.69
CA ALA A 229 -13.66 -21.77 27.66
C ALA A 229 -12.63 -22.71 27.03
N SER A 230 -11.92 -22.25 26.01
CA SER A 230 -10.86 -23.02 25.33
C SER A 230 -9.53 -22.27 25.33
N VAL A 231 -8.45 -23.04 25.40
CA VAL A 231 -7.09 -22.51 25.26
C VAL A 231 -6.61 -22.79 23.86
N THR A 232 -6.11 -21.75 23.17
CA THR A 232 -5.47 -21.87 21.86
C THR A 232 -4.03 -21.37 21.94
N GLU A 233 -3.11 -22.16 21.42
CA GLU A 233 -1.72 -21.78 21.32
C GLU A 233 -1.46 -21.05 20.01
N HIS A 234 -0.70 -19.98 20.06
CA HIS A 234 -0.31 -19.19 18.90
C HIS A 234 1.20 -18.94 18.94
N PHE A 235 1.87 -19.21 17.84
CA PHE A 235 3.28 -18.92 17.64
C PHE A 235 3.47 -17.61 16.88
N THR A 236 4.54 -16.90 17.22
CA THR A 236 5.02 -15.80 16.38
C THR A 236 5.64 -16.37 15.11
N THR A 237 5.44 -15.73 14.00
CA THR A 237 6.06 -16.09 12.72
C THR A 237 7.20 -15.11 12.41
N PRO A 238 8.29 -15.56 11.77
CA PRO A 238 9.32 -14.66 11.31
C PRO A 238 8.76 -13.66 10.27
N PRO A 239 9.42 -12.51 10.05
CA PRO A 239 9.06 -11.59 8.99
C PRO A 239 8.99 -12.32 7.64
N LYS A 240 8.00 -11.96 6.83
CA LYS A 240 7.87 -12.51 5.48
C LYS A 240 9.00 -12.00 4.58
N GLN A 241 9.41 -12.82 3.63
CA GLN A 241 10.31 -12.37 2.56
C GLN A 241 9.67 -11.21 1.79
N TYR A 242 10.50 -10.32 1.28
CA TYR A 242 10.02 -9.22 0.44
C TYR A 242 9.36 -9.76 -0.83
N THR A 243 8.28 -9.13 -1.22
CA THR A 243 7.75 -9.14 -2.59
C THR A 243 8.14 -7.82 -3.26
N GLU A 244 7.93 -7.67 -4.56
CA GLU A 244 8.17 -6.37 -5.18
C GLU A 244 7.27 -5.27 -4.59
N ASP A 245 6.01 -5.58 -4.24
CA ASP A 245 5.14 -4.65 -3.49
C ASP A 245 5.80 -4.16 -2.20
N THR A 246 6.25 -5.08 -1.36
CA THR A 246 6.81 -4.71 -0.04
C THR A 246 8.21 -4.12 -0.14
N LEU A 247 9.03 -4.54 -1.13
CA LEU A 247 10.35 -3.96 -1.37
C LEU A 247 10.24 -2.53 -1.89
N LEU A 248 9.36 -2.26 -2.86
CA LEU A 248 9.11 -0.90 -3.35
C LEU A 248 8.65 0.02 -2.22
N SER A 249 7.78 -0.47 -1.32
CA SER A 249 7.39 0.28 -0.12
C SER A 249 8.57 0.57 0.81
N ALA A 250 9.43 -0.42 1.03
CA ALA A 250 10.62 -0.26 1.86
C ALA A 250 11.63 0.72 1.22
N MET A 251 11.82 0.66 -0.10
CA MET A 251 12.67 1.64 -0.82
C MET A 251 12.12 3.06 -0.71
N GLU A 252 10.80 3.24 -0.83
CA GLU A 252 10.13 4.54 -0.74
C GLU A 252 10.26 5.20 0.63
N THR A 253 10.30 4.39 1.69
CA THR A 253 10.36 4.87 3.07
C THR A 253 11.75 4.74 3.71
N ALA A 254 12.74 4.23 2.96
CA ALA A 254 14.10 4.04 3.47
C ALA A 254 14.71 5.38 3.90
N GLY A 255 15.26 5.43 5.11
CA GLY A 255 15.91 6.63 5.64
C GLY A 255 14.96 7.74 6.09
N ASN A 256 13.64 7.55 6.06
CA ASN A 256 12.66 8.59 6.45
C ASN A 256 12.85 9.12 7.88
N ASP A 257 13.43 8.35 8.76
CA ASP A 257 13.80 8.73 10.13
C ASP A 257 15.10 9.54 10.22
N GLN A 258 15.82 9.63 9.10
CA GLN A 258 17.12 10.32 8.98
C GLN A 258 17.02 11.62 8.16
N PHE A 259 15.87 11.87 7.52
CA PHE A 259 15.60 13.13 6.84
C PHE A 259 15.11 14.20 7.82
N ASP A 260 15.54 15.44 7.62
CA ASP A 260 14.98 16.60 8.32
C ASP A 260 13.48 16.75 8.02
N ASP A 261 12.74 17.40 8.92
CA ASP A 261 11.29 17.56 8.80
C ASP A 261 10.88 18.31 7.51
N ASP A 262 11.72 19.24 7.05
CA ASP A 262 11.51 20.06 5.85
C ASP A 262 12.01 19.40 4.56
N THR A 263 12.67 18.23 4.63
CA THR A 263 13.24 17.56 3.47
C THR A 263 12.19 16.68 2.81
N GLU A 264 12.12 16.72 1.47
CA GLU A 264 11.29 15.80 0.71
C GLU A 264 11.80 14.37 0.86
N LYS A 265 11.01 13.52 1.53
CA LYS A 265 11.39 12.14 1.87
C LYS A 265 11.23 11.24 0.65
N LYS A 266 12.25 11.14 -0.20
CA LYS A 266 12.24 10.37 -1.46
C LYS A 266 12.60 8.90 -1.32
N GLY A 267 13.22 8.51 -0.20
CA GLY A 267 13.72 7.15 0.02
C GLY A 267 14.87 6.77 -0.93
N LEU A 268 14.97 5.50 -1.28
CA LEU A 268 15.97 4.98 -2.23
C LEU A 268 15.41 4.94 -3.65
N GLY A 269 16.05 5.67 -4.57
CA GLY A 269 15.63 5.81 -5.96
C GLY A 269 14.34 6.60 -6.12
N THR A 270 14.02 6.93 -7.36
CA THR A 270 12.76 7.59 -7.75
C THR A 270 11.75 6.54 -8.23
N PRO A 271 10.45 6.86 -8.34
CA PRO A 271 9.47 5.98 -8.96
C PRO A 271 9.92 5.42 -10.32
N ALA A 272 10.59 6.26 -11.14
CA ALA A 272 11.06 5.87 -12.44
C ALA A 272 12.25 4.89 -12.42
N THR A 273 13.04 4.85 -11.35
CA THR A 273 14.32 4.11 -11.30
C THR A 273 14.23 2.83 -10.48
N ARG A 274 13.33 2.73 -9.49
CA ARG A 274 13.22 1.59 -8.57
C ARG A 274 13.06 0.25 -9.28
N ALA A 275 12.20 0.19 -10.30
CA ALA A 275 12.01 -1.03 -11.10
C ALA A 275 13.33 -1.50 -11.75
N GLY A 276 14.08 -0.59 -12.37
CA GLY A 276 15.37 -0.89 -12.97
C GLY A 276 16.43 -1.35 -11.97
N ILE A 277 16.43 -0.80 -10.75
CA ILE A 277 17.31 -1.22 -9.66
C ILE A 277 17.01 -2.68 -9.27
N ILE A 278 15.73 -3.04 -9.06
CA ILE A 278 15.33 -4.41 -8.74
C ILE A 278 15.73 -5.37 -9.86
N GLU A 279 15.44 -5.02 -11.12
CA GLU A 279 15.83 -5.85 -12.27
C GLU A 279 17.35 -6.04 -12.37
N LYS A 280 18.14 -4.99 -12.09
CA LYS A 280 19.60 -5.07 -12.08
C LYS A 280 20.10 -6.05 -11.02
N LEU A 281 19.55 -6.02 -9.79
CA LEU A 281 19.90 -6.96 -8.73
C LEU A 281 19.62 -8.42 -9.15
N VAL A 282 18.46 -8.66 -9.76
CA VAL A 282 18.09 -10.01 -10.22
C VAL A 282 18.96 -10.47 -11.39
N LYS A 283 19.17 -9.63 -12.40
CA LYS A 283 20.02 -9.95 -13.56
C LYS A 283 21.48 -10.17 -13.19
N SER A 284 21.98 -9.45 -12.19
CA SER A 284 23.36 -9.63 -11.68
C SER A 284 23.49 -10.83 -10.73
N GLY A 285 22.41 -11.56 -10.45
CA GLY A 285 22.45 -12.76 -9.60
C GLY A 285 22.54 -12.48 -8.10
N PHE A 286 22.36 -11.23 -7.66
CA PHE A 286 22.38 -10.87 -6.23
C PHE A 286 21.04 -11.12 -5.51
N ALA A 287 19.97 -11.20 -6.28
CA ALA A 287 18.63 -11.59 -5.81
C ALA A 287 17.99 -12.55 -6.82
N GLU A 288 17.07 -13.39 -6.35
CA GLU A 288 16.28 -14.28 -7.20
C GLU A 288 14.79 -14.14 -6.89
N ARG A 289 13.94 -14.41 -7.89
CA ARG A 289 12.49 -14.47 -7.73
C ARG A 289 12.05 -15.90 -7.48
N LYS A 290 11.39 -16.16 -6.33
CA LYS A 290 10.71 -17.43 -6.04
C LYS A 290 9.20 -17.18 -5.87
N GLY A 291 8.43 -17.42 -6.92
CA GLY A 291 7.04 -16.99 -7.00
C GLY A 291 6.95 -15.46 -6.94
N LYS A 292 6.21 -14.90 -5.98
CA LYS A 292 6.15 -13.46 -5.74
C LYS A 292 7.28 -12.93 -4.84
N SER A 293 8.05 -13.80 -4.19
CA SER A 293 9.08 -13.40 -3.23
C SER A 293 10.39 -13.07 -3.92
N LEU A 294 11.07 -12.03 -3.44
CA LEU A 294 12.45 -11.68 -3.75
C LEU A 294 13.34 -12.22 -2.63
N ILE A 295 14.33 -13.01 -2.96
CA ILE A 295 15.22 -13.69 -2.02
C ILE A 295 16.65 -13.31 -2.36
N PRO A 296 17.47 -12.84 -1.38
CA PRO A 296 18.88 -12.59 -1.62
C PRO A 296 19.59 -13.94 -1.91
N THR A 297 20.49 -13.94 -2.88
CA THR A 297 21.37 -15.08 -3.14
C THR A 297 22.57 -15.07 -2.17
N LYS A 298 23.34 -16.14 -2.15
CA LYS A 298 24.60 -16.19 -1.38
C LYS A 298 25.55 -15.07 -1.81
N ASP A 299 25.64 -14.80 -3.09
CA ASP A 299 26.51 -13.75 -3.63
C ASP A 299 26.00 -12.36 -3.26
N GLY A 300 24.68 -12.15 -3.25
CA GLY A 300 24.08 -10.91 -2.74
C GLY A 300 24.37 -10.67 -1.26
N CYS A 301 24.27 -11.72 -0.43
CA CYS A 301 24.65 -11.63 0.98
C CYS A 301 26.14 -11.34 1.16
N ASN A 302 27.00 -12.05 0.41
CA ASN A 302 28.45 -11.83 0.46
C ASN A 302 28.82 -10.40 0.06
N LEU A 303 28.19 -9.85 -0.99
CA LEU A 303 28.42 -8.48 -1.43
C LEU A 303 28.17 -7.48 -0.29
N VAL A 304 27.02 -7.59 0.38
CA VAL A 304 26.67 -6.69 1.50
C VAL A 304 27.66 -6.82 2.65
N CYS A 305 28.19 -8.03 2.92
CA CYS A 305 29.17 -8.26 3.97
C CYS A 305 30.54 -7.64 3.71
N VAL A 306 30.94 -7.45 2.44
CA VAL A 306 32.25 -6.86 2.08
C VAL A 306 32.16 -5.35 1.85
N LEU A 307 30.99 -4.81 1.60
CA LEU A 307 30.80 -3.37 1.40
C LEU A 307 30.82 -2.62 2.73
N PRO A 308 31.39 -1.40 2.78
CA PRO A 308 31.38 -0.58 3.98
C PRO A 308 29.95 -0.15 4.36
N GLU A 309 29.70 0.01 5.65
CA GLU A 309 28.39 0.41 6.19
C GLU A 309 27.87 1.71 5.55
N GLN A 310 28.76 2.65 5.25
CA GLN A 310 28.44 3.92 4.63
C GLN A 310 27.61 3.78 3.34
N ILE A 311 27.94 2.79 2.47
CA ILE A 311 27.22 2.59 1.20
C ILE A 311 26.15 1.50 1.27
N THR A 312 26.03 0.80 2.37
CA THR A 312 24.96 -0.19 2.61
C THR A 312 23.81 0.38 3.45
N SER A 313 23.96 1.60 3.97
CA SER A 313 22.95 2.31 4.74
C SER A 313 22.20 3.34 3.88
N PRO A 314 20.90 3.57 4.09
CA PRO A 314 20.17 4.67 3.46
C PRO A 314 20.60 6.06 3.97
N ALA A 315 21.35 6.14 5.09
CA ALA A 315 21.81 7.38 5.72
C ALA A 315 22.54 8.32 4.74
N MET A 316 23.46 7.76 3.96
CA MET A 316 24.22 8.53 2.97
C MET A 316 23.29 9.18 1.91
N THR A 317 22.27 8.47 1.45
CA THR A 317 21.29 9.03 0.51
C THR A 317 20.52 10.18 1.15
N ALA A 318 20.07 10.02 2.40
CA ALA A 318 19.35 11.07 3.13
C ALA A 318 20.23 12.32 3.33
N GLU A 319 21.51 12.14 3.73
CA GLU A 319 22.47 13.21 3.90
C GLU A 319 22.72 13.99 2.58
N TRP A 320 22.84 13.25 1.47
CA TRP A 320 23.04 13.88 0.17
C TRP A 320 21.80 14.65 -0.32
N GLU A 321 20.61 14.11 -0.14
CA GLU A 321 19.36 14.81 -0.48
C GLU A 321 19.19 16.08 0.38
N ASN A 322 19.47 16.02 1.69
CA ASN A 322 19.49 17.20 2.56
C ASN A 322 20.48 18.25 2.06
N THR A 323 21.70 17.84 1.70
CA THR A 323 22.74 18.76 1.19
C THR A 323 22.35 19.39 -0.14
N LEU A 324 21.76 18.60 -1.06
CA LEU A 324 21.28 19.10 -2.35
C LEU A 324 20.17 20.14 -2.17
N MET A 325 19.28 19.94 -1.21
CA MET A 325 18.25 20.93 -0.87
C MET A 325 18.85 22.22 -0.29
N GLU A 326 19.88 22.12 0.55
CA GLU A 326 20.59 23.31 1.07
C GLU A 326 21.36 24.06 -0.04
N ILE A 327 21.86 23.35 -1.05
CA ILE A 327 22.45 23.96 -2.27
C ILE A 327 21.37 24.73 -3.05
N GLU A 328 20.20 24.14 -3.25
CA GLU A 328 19.07 24.80 -3.92
C GLU A 328 18.64 26.09 -3.20
N ARG A 329 18.67 26.09 -1.86
CA ARG A 329 18.37 27.24 -1.02
C ARG A 329 19.51 28.30 -0.98
N GLY A 330 20.67 27.98 -1.56
CA GLY A 330 21.85 28.83 -1.55
C GLY A 330 22.63 28.81 -0.22
N ASN A 331 22.39 27.83 0.65
CA ASN A 331 23.02 27.70 1.97
C ASN A 331 24.25 26.78 1.94
N ALA A 332 24.45 26.00 0.88
CA ALA A 332 25.59 25.10 0.74
C ALA A 332 26.26 25.26 -0.63
N ASP A 333 27.55 24.89 -0.70
CA ASP A 333 28.39 25.03 -1.90
C ASP A 333 28.38 23.72 -2.74
N ALA A 334 27.97 23.84 -4.00
CA ALA A 334 27.85 22.71 -4.92
C ALA A 334 29.21 22.08 -5.29
N ASP A 335 30.27 22.90 -5.42
CA ASP A 335 31.61 22.42 -5.78
C ASP A 335 32.24 21.67 -4.60
N ALA A 336 32.00 22.16 -3.37
CA ALA A 336 32.43 21.46 -2.16
C ALA A 336 31.75 20.09 -2.01
N PHE A 337 30.43 20.04 -2.27
CA PHE A 337 29.65 18.80 -2.27
C PHE A 337 30.18 17.79 -3.29
N LEU A 338 30.35 18.21 -4.55
CA LEU A 338 30.88 17.36 -5.62
C LEU A 338 32.32 16.86 -5.30
N SER A 339 33.17 17.75 -4.78
CA SER A 339 34.53 17.40 -4.35
C SER A 339 34.53 16.36 -3.22
N GLY A 340 33.56 16.44 -2.30
CA GLY A 340 33.32 15.45 -1.25
C GLY A 340 33.01 14.06 -1.81
N ILE A 341 32.11 13.98 -2.80
CA ILE A 341 31.75 12.73 -3.49
C ILE A 341 32.97 12.12 -4.19
N VAL A 342 33.72 12.93 -4.94
CA VAL A 342 34.94 12.48 -5.66
C VAL A 342 35.97 11.90 -4.69
N ARG A 343 36.18 12.60 -3.57
CA ARG A 343 37.13 12.14 -2.51
C ARG A 343 36.66 10.80 -1.93
N MET A 344 35.39 10.71 -1.50
CA MET A 344 34.81 9.50 -0.94
C MET A 344 34.95 8.31 -1.91
N THR A 345 34.63 8.53 -3.21
CA THR A 345 34.75 7.49 -4.24
C THR A 345 36.22 7.05 -4.39
N GLY A 346 37.16 8.00 -4.39
CA GLY A 346 38.60 7.70 -4.46
C GLY A 346 39.11 6.92 -3.25
N ASP A 347 38.62 7.21 -2.06
CA ASP A 347 38.98 6.50 -0.84
C ASP A 347 38.40 5.08 -0.81
N LEU A 348 37.15 4.89 -1.26
CA LEU A 348 36.54 3.57 -1.43
C LEU A 348 37.30 2.69 -2.41
N VAL A 349 37.66 3.23 -3.60
CA VAL A 349 38.45 2.48 -4.61
C VAL A 349 39.83 2.09 -4.11
N LYS A 350 40.43 2.89 -3.22
CA LYS A 350 41.75 2.52 -2.60
C LYS A 350 41.64 1.48 -1.51
N ALA A 351 40.49 1.43 -0.83
CA ALA A 351 40.26 0.52 0.31
C ALA A 351 39.87 -0.90 -0.16
N TYR A 352 39.31 -1.03 -1.35
CA TYR A 352 38.78 -2.27 -1.95
C TYR A 352 39.38 -2.54 -3.33
#